data_86fc5f2045ab8f7694875af74d7a8015
#
_entry.id   86fc5f2045ab8f7694875af74d7a8015
#
_cell.length_a   1.000
_cell.length_b   1.000
_cell.length_c   1.000
_cell.angle_alpha   90.00
_cell.angle_beta   90.00
_cell.angle_gamma   90.00
#
_symmetry.space_group_name_H-M   'P 1'
#
loop_
_entity.id
_entity.type
_entity.pdbx_description
1 polymer ?
#
loop_
_entity_poly.entity_id
_entity_poly.type
_entity_poly.pdbx_seq_one_letter_code
_entity_poly.pdbx_strand_id
1 'polypeptide(L)'
;MKLNRFFIPACLILLVHTGAAAQSVGKPKLVINIVISQMRYEYLERFRDNFSENGFRTYLDSGVNFTNARCNYMQTNTVAGLATLSTGTNPAGHGVVSESWYNYTTNDSINLIADDKVKGLDCEEGENRFSPLNLTAATLGDRLHE
;
A
#
# COMPACT_ATOMS: atom_id res chain seq x y z
N MET A 1 -49.40 -12.07 36.36
CA MET A 1 -48.06 -12.35 35.80
C MET A 1 -47.88 -11.53 34.52
N LYS A 2 -47.51 -10.21 34.67
CA LYS A 2 -47.42 -9.23 33.57
C LYS A 2 -46.07 -8.47 33.55
N LEU A 3 -44.98 -9.09 34.01
CA LEU A 3 -43.73 -8.41 34.24
C LEU A 3 -42.70 -8.55 33.09
N ASN A 4 -42.94 -9.37 32.10
CA ASN A 4 -41.91 -9.70 31.10
C ASN A 4 -41.93 -8.87 29.79
N ARG A 5 -42.85 -7.93 29.64
CA ARG A 5 -42.96 -7.15 28.37
C ARG A 5 -42.08 -5.87 28.36
N PHE A 6 -41.62 -5.45 29.51
CA PHE A 6 -40.78 -4.25 29.62
C PHE A 6 -39.26 -4.54 29.67
N PHE A 7 -38.87 -5.78 30.01
CA PHE A 7 -37.44 -6.15 30.09
C PHE A 7 -36.79 -6.36 28.72
N ILE A 8 -37.52 -6.80 27.73
CA ILE A 8 -36.96 -7.03 26.38
C ILE A 8 -36.53 -5.75 25.67
N PRO A 9 -37.31 -4.65 25.64
CA PRO A 9 -36.86 -3.40 25.03
C PRO A 9 -35.73 -2.73 25.82
N ALA A 10 -35.64 -2.87 27.14
CA ALA A 10 -34.56 -2.31 27.95
C ALA A 10 -33.21 -3.00 27.67
N CYS A 11 -33.18 -4.32 27.49
CA CYS A 11 -31.99 -5.05 27.06
C CYS A 11 -31.56 -4.69 25.63
N LEU A 12 -32.52 -4.47 24.72
CA LEU A 12 -32.20 -4.09 23.32
C LEU A 12 -31.59 -2.68 23.23
N ILE A 13 -32.00 -1.76 24.10
CA ILE A 13 -31.44 -0.39 24.18
C ILE A 13 -30.03 -0.41 24.79
N LEU A 14 -29.73 -1.31 25.72
CA LEU A 14 -28.38 -1.45 26.29
C LEU A 14 -27.36 -2.02 25.27
N LEU A 15 -27.81 -2.86 24.33
CA LEU A 15 -26.95 -3.45 23.29
C LEU A 15 -26.57 -2.46 22.19
N VAL A 16 -27.34 -1.38 21.99
CA VAL A 16 -27.05 -0.36 20.97
C VAL A 16 -26.00 0.65 21.45
N HIS A 17 -25.67 0.71 22.73
CA HIS A 17 -24.71 1.68 23.30
C HIS A 17 -23.28 1.17 23.38
N THR A 18 -22.98 -0.05 22.95
CA THR A 18 -21.60 -0.44 22.65
C THR A 18 -21.20 0.12 21.28
N GLY A 19 -21.41 1.42 21.09
CA GLY A 19 -20.82 2.15 19.99
C GLY A 19 -19.32 1.94 20.08
N ALA A 20 -18.73 1.23 19.12
CA ALA A 20 -17.32 1.20 18.96
C ALA A 20 -16.84 2.64 18.93
N ALA A 21 -16.26 3.10 20.04
CA ALA A 21 -15.52 4.35 20.04
C ALA A 21 -14.38 4.11 19.04
N ALA A 22 -14.57 4.51 17.80
CA ALA A 22 -13.51 4.63 16.85
C ALA A 22 -12.54 5.63 17.47
N GLN A 23 -11.50 5.11 18.12
CA GLN A 23 -10.40 5.96 18.57
C GLN A 23 -9.91 6.66 17.31
N SER A 24 -10.07 7.96 17.26
CA SER A 24 -9.44 8.77 16.24
C SER A 24 -7.94 8.68 16.50
N VAL A 25 -7.32 7.68 15.88
CA VAL A 25 -5.86 7.61 15.82
C VAL A 25 -5.45 8.87 15.08
N GLY A 26 -4.77 9.78 15.76
CA GLY A 26 -4.29 11.01 15.14
C GLY A 26 -3.48 10.68 13.88
N LYS A 27 -3.47 11.57 12.89
CA LYS A 27 -2.68 11.37 11.66
C LYS A 27 -1.23 11.02 12.03
N PRO A 28 -0.62 10.00 11.43
CA PRO A 28 0.76 9.64 11.72
C PRO A 28 1.68 10.80 11.30
N LYS A 29 2.67 11.12 12.13
CA LYS A 29 3.67 12.15 11.82
C LYS A 29 4.76 11.67 10.87
N LEU A 30 4.97 10.37 10.78
CA LEU A 30 5.95 9.73 9.92
C LEU A 30 5.43 8.34 9.53
N VAL A 31 5.51 8.01 8.25
CA VAL A 31 5.26 6.68 7.71
C VAL A 31 6.52 6.20 7.01
N ILE A 32 7.02 5.04 7.42
CA ILE A 32 8.17 4.39 6.80
C ILE A 32 7.68 3.12 6.11
N ASN A 33 7.84 3.06 4.80
CA ASN A 33 7.51 1.88 4.00
C ASN A 33 8.81 1.17 3.60
N ILE A 34 9.00 -0.05 4.11
CA ILE A 34 10.18 -0.87 3.80
C ILE A 34 9.74 -2.00 2.88
N VAL A 35 10.20 -1.97 1.64
CA VAL A 35 9.89 -2.99 0.63
C VAL A 35 11.14 -3.80 0.33
N ILE A 36 11.03 -5.12 0.44
CA ILE A 36 12.13 -6.05 0.15
C ILE A 36 11.70 -6.91 -1.02
N SER A 37 12.31 -6.66 -2.18
CA SER A 37 12.09 -7.45 -3.39
C SER A 37 12.49 -8.90 -3.21
N GLN A 38 11.74 -9.83 -3.82
CA GLN A 38 12.01 -11.28 -3.83
C GLN A 38 12.04 -11.95 -2.44
N MET A 39 11.64 -11.24 -1.38
CA MET A 39 11.54 -11.82 -0.05
C MET A 39 10.28 -12.69 0.03
N ARG A 40 10.47 -13.99 0.21
CA ARG A 40 9.36 -14.92 0.41
C ARG A 40 8.89 -14.88 1.86
N TYR A 41 7.56 -14.98 2.05
CA TYR A 41 6.97 -15.01 3.38
C TYR A 41 7.53 -16.12 4.27
N GLU A 42 7.77 -17.29 3.69
CA GLU A 42 8.33 -18.44 4.43
C GLU A 42 9.71 -18.16 5.06
N TYR A 43 10.45 -17.15 4.60
CA TYR A 43 11.72 -16.77 5.22
C TYR A 43 11.52 -16.18 6.61
N LEU A 44 10.40 -15.50 6.86
CA LEU A 44 10.07 -14.97 8.18
C LEU A 44 9.87 -16.09 9.21
N GLU A 45 9.23 -17.18 8.80
CA GLU A 45 9.03 -18.34 9.67
C GLU A 45 10.30 -19.21 9.77
N ARG A 46 10.94 -19.49 8.63
CA ARG A 46 12.10 -20.38 8.54
C ARG A 46 13.30 -19.87 9.31
N PHE A 47 13.51 -18.57 9.33
CA PHE A 47 14.67 -17.94 9.97
C PHE A 47 14.32 -17.19 11.26
N ARG A 48 13.14 -17.42 11.80
CA ARG A 48 12.64 -16.71 12.99
C ARG A 48 13.62 -16.75 14.17
N ASP A 49 14.23 -17.92 14.42
CA ASP A 49 15.17 -18.10 15.52
C ASP A 49 16.51 -17.38 15.31
N ASN A 50 16.82 -17.03 14.06
CA ASN A 50 18.04 -16.32 13.69
C ASN A 50 17.88 -14.80 13.70
N PHE A 51 16.65 -14.29 13.84
CA PHE A 51 16.41 -12.85 13.91
C PHE A 51 16.79 -12.30 15.29
N SER A 52 17.48 -11.16 15.27
CA SER A 52 17.75 -10.39 16.49
C SER A 52 16.44 -9.86 17.09
N GLU A 53 16.47 -9.53 18.37
CA GLU A 53 15.30 -8.97 19.08
C GLU A 53 14.82 -7.64 18.46
N ASN A 54 15.75 -6.84 17.94
CA ASN A 54 15.47 -5.59 17.27
C ASN A 54 15.53 -5.78 15.76
N GLY A 55 14.41 -5.79 15.06
CA GLY A 55 14.34 -6.02 13.62
C GLY A 55 13.06 -6.77 13.23
N PHE A 56 13.15 -7.79 12.40
CA PHE A 56 11.99 -8.58 11.98
C PHE A 56 11.19 -9.15 13.15
N ARG A 57 11.86 -9.60 14.23
CA ARG A 57 11.19 -10.13 15.42
C ARG A 57 10.26 -9.10 16.05
N THR A 58 10.66 -7.83 16.15
CA THR A 58 9.79 -6.76 16.67
C THR A 58 8.48 -6.66 15.88
N TYR A 59 8.54 -6.72 14.54
CA TYR A 59 7.34 -6.66 13.71
C TYR A 59 6.49 -7.91 13.80
N LEU A 60 7.11 -9.09 13.93
CA LEU A 60 6.39 -10.36 14.06
C LEU A 60 5.70 -10.51 15.42
N ASP A 61 6.32 -10.02 16.48
CA ASP A 61 5.84 -10.21 17.86
C ASP A 61 4.91 -9.07 18.33
N SER A 62 5.10 -7.85 17.84
CA SER A 62 4.37 -6.65 18.28
C SER A 62 3.59 -5.94 17.18
N GLY A 63 3.78 -6.31 15.92
CA GLY A 63 3.10 -5.73 14.77
C GLY A 63 1.88 -6.54 14.32
N VAL A 64 1.29 -6.11 13.20
CA VAL A 64 0.22 -6.86 12.51
C VAL A 64 0.82 -7.62 11.34
N ASN A 65 0.66 -8.94 11.31
CA ASN A 65 1.15 -9.80 10.26
C ASN A 65 0.00 -10.29 9.36
N PHE A 66 0.00 -9.87 8.09
CA PHE A 66 -0.97 -10.31 7.09
C PHE A 66 -0.48 -11.58 6.38
N THR A 67 -0.77 -12.74 6.95
CA THR A 67 -0.28 -14.04 6.48
C THR A 67 -0.83 -14.49 5.12
N ASN A 68 -1.90 -13.87 4.64
CA ASN A 68 -2.56 -14.22 3.38
C ASN A 68 -2.72 -13.02 2.44
N ALA A 69 -1.83 -12.04 2.52
CA ALA A 69 -1.83 -10.94 1.56
C ALA A 69 -1.42 -11.44 0.18
N ARG A 70 -2.21 -11.12 -0.86
CA ARG A 70 -1.99 -11.57 -2.24
C ARG A 70 -2.21 -10.44 -3.23
N CYS A 71 -1.37 -10.41 -4.26
CA CYS A 71 -1.62 -9.59 -5.43
C CYS A 71 -2.71 -10.27 -6.30
N ASN A 72 -3.69 -9.50 -6.74
CA ASN A 72 -4.81 -9.97 -7.58
C ASN A 72 -4.55 -9.74 -9.09
N TYR A 73 -3.32 -9.57 -9.48
CA TYR A 73 -2.89 -9.36 -10.86
C TYR A 73 -1.67 -10.23 -11.19
N MET A 74 -1.44 -10.49 -12.48
CA MET A 74 -0.44 -11.45 -12.96
C MET A 74 0.98 -10.88 -12.98
N GLN A 75 1.16 -9.63 -13.41
CA GLN A 75 2.48 -8.97 -13.55
C GLN A 75 2.97 -8.43 -12.19
N THR A 76 3.54 -9.29 -11.38
CA THR A 76 4.07 -8.96 -10.04
C THR A 76 5.56 -8.60 -10.06
N ASN A 77 6.01 -7.87 -11.09
CA ASN A 77 7.38 -7.32 -11.11
C ASN A 77 7.55 -6.21 -10.06
N THR A 78 8.81 -5.85 -9.78
CA THR A 78 9.15 -4.88 -8.73
C THR A 78 8.45 -3.54 -8.92
N VAL A 79 8.38 -3.05 -10.16
CA VAL A 79 7.85 -1.70 -10.45
C VAL A 79 6.34 -1.65 -10.26
N ALA A 80 5.60 -2.62 -10.83
CA ALA A 80 4.16 -2.73 -10.62
C ALA A 80 3.80 -2.97 -9.15
N GLY A 81 4.62 -3.77 -8.43
CA GLY A 81 4.46 -4.00 -7.00
C GLY A 81 4.66 -2.73 -6.17
N LEU A 82 5.69 -1.95 -6.44
CA LEU A 82 5.93 -0.66 -5.76
C LEU A 82 4.80 0.34 -6.04
N ALA A 83 4.33 0.43 -7.29
CA ALA A 83 3.19 1.27 -7.65
C ALA A 83 1.92 0.83 -6.90
N THR A 84 1.65 -0.48 -6.82
CA THR A 84 0.53 -1.05 -6.06
C THR A 84 0.62 -0.68 -4.57
N LEU A 85 1.79 -0.85 -3.94
CA LEU A 85 1.99 -0.54 -2.52
C LEU A 85 1.87 0.96 -2.23
N SER A 86 2.35 1.81 -3.14
CA SER A 86 2.32 3.26 -2.95
C SER A 86 0.94 3.89 -3.21
N THR A 87 0.10 3.28 -4.04
CA THR A 87 -1.21 3.81 -4.45
C THR A 87 -2.39 3.08 -3.83
N GLY A 88 -2.19 1.86 -3.31
CA GLY A 88 -3.27 1.01 -2.79
C GLY A 88 -4.19 0.43 -3.88
N THR A 89 -3.83 0.53 -5.17
CA THR A 89 -4.61 -0.02 -6.28
C THR A 89 -3.76 -0.94 -7.16
N ASN A 90 -4.37 -1.64 -8.10
CA ASN A 90 -3.70 -2.57 -9.01
C ASN A 90 -3.25 -1.89 -10.33
N PRO A 91 -2.49 -2.56 -11.21
CA PRO A 91 -2.03 -2.00 -12.48
C PRO A 91 -3.12 -1.40 -13.37
N ALA A 92 -4.34 -1.92 -13.34
CA ALA A 92 -5.45 -1.35 -14.10
C ALA A 92 -5.89 0.03 -13.54
N GLY A 93 -5.67 0.29 -12.25
CA GLY A 93 -5.98 1.55 -11.61
C GLY A 93 -4.84 2.56 -11.65
N HIS A 94 -3.60 2.12 -11.42
CA HIS A 94 -2.45 3.04 -11.37
C HIS A 94 -1.66 3.13 -12.69
N GLY A 95 -1.99 2.34 -13.72
CA GLY A 95 -1.41 2.44 -15.07
C GLY A 95 -0.03 1.81 -15.26
N VAL A 96 0.64 1.37 -14.20
CA VAL A 96 2.02 0.87 -14.25
C VAL A 96 2.04 -0.65 -14.35
N VAL A 97 2.49 -1.18 -15.47
CA VAL A 97 2.56 -2.63 -15.71
C VAL A 97 3.99 -3.17 -15.72
N SER A 98 4.98 -2.35 -16.08
CA SER A 98 6.40 -2.71 -16.15
C SER A 98 7.28 -1.45 -16.17
N GLU A 99 8.60 -1.62 -16.26
CA GLU A 99 9.56 -0.54 -16.51
C GLU A 99 9.37 0.09 -17.90
N SER A 100 8.95 -0.74 -18.87
CA SER A 100 8.56 -0.31 -20.19
C SER A 100 7.48 -1.24 -20.75
N TRP A 101 6.62 -0.71 -21.60
CA TRP A 101 5.59 -1.47 -22.32
C TRP A 101 5.27 -0.86 -23.67
N TYR A 102 4.67 -1.67 -24.55
CA TYR A 102 4.24 -1.22 -25.84
C TYR A 102 2.79 -0.75 -25.80
N ASN A 103 2.55 0.47 -26.28
CA ASN A 103 1.21 1.02 -26.40
C ASN A 103 0.69 0.82 -27.83
N TYR A 104 -0.24 -0.09 -28.02
CA TYR A 104 -0.83 -0.40 -29.30
C TYR A 104 -1.69 0.73 -29.90
N THR A 105 -2.15 1.66 -29.06
CA THR A 105 -2.95 2.79 -29.54
C THR A 105 -2.08 3.87 -30.18
N THR A 106 -0.95 4.18 -29.57
CA THR A 106 0.03 5.15 -30.11
C THR A 106 1.08 4.52 -31.00
N ASN A 107 1.14 3.18 -31.03
CA ASN A 107 2.12 2.38 -31.74
C ASN A 107 3.56 2.71 -31.35
N ASP A 108 3.78 2.92 -30.05
CA ASP A 108 5.06 3.35 -29.48
C ASP A 108 5.41 2.60 -28.21
N SER A 109 6.70 2.61 -27.84
CA SER A 109 7.18 2.08 -26.57
C SER A 109 7.18 3.17 -25.51
N ILE A 110 6.48 2.91 -24.40
CA ILE A 110 6.43 3.81 -23.24
C ILE A 110 7.46 3.32 -22.22
N ASN A 111 8.33 4.22 -21.78
CA ASN A 111 9.15 4.04 -20.59
C ASN A 111 8.41 4.66 -19.38
N LEU A 112 8.38 3.95 -18.25
CA LEU A 112 7.61 4.36 -17.07
C LEU A 112 7.92 5.77 -16.59
N ILE A 113 9.21 6.12 -16.51
CA ILE A 113 9.69 7.35 -15.88
C ILE A 113 10.16 8.41 -16.88
N ALA A 114 10.38 8.05 -18.15
CA ALA A 114 10.85 9.02 -19.15
C ALA A 114 9.77 10.06 -19.45
N ASP A 115 10.15 11.32 -19.41
CA ASP A 115 9.27 12.45 -19.68
C ASP A 115 10.05 13.59 -20.36
N ASP A 116 9.91 13.73 -21.66
CA ASP A 116 10.60 14.76 -22.46
C ASP A 116 10.14 16.19 -22.16
N LYS A 117 9.06 16.36 -21.39
CA LYS A 117 8.50 17.67 -21.03
C LYS A 117 9.15 18.27 -19.80
N VAL A 118 9.87 17.48 -19.01
CA VAL A 118 10.55 17.95 -17.80
C VAL A 118 12.03 18.22 -18.08
N LYS A 119 12.62 19.09 -17.26
CA LYS A 119 14.05 19.38 -17.28
C LYS A 119 14.66 18.82 -16.00
N GLY A 120 15.80 18.15 -16.12
CA GLY A 120 16.62 17.78 -14.96
C GLY A 120 17.16 19.03 -14.26
N LEU A 121 17.29 18.99 -12.94
CA LEU A 121 17.98 20.02 -12.16
C LEU A 121 19.46 19.64 -12.08
N ASP A 122 20.35 20.60 -12.31
CA ASP A 122 21.81 20.42 -12.28
C ASP A 122 22.34 19.29 -13.19
N CYS A 123 21.72 19.08 -14.34
CA CYS A 123 22.09 18.06 -15.32
C CYS A 123 22.41 18.71 -16.67
N GLU A 124 23.17 18.02 -17.51
CA GLU A 124 23.39 18.44 -18.90
C GLU A 124 22.07 18.43 -19.69
N GLU A 125 21.97 19.26 -20.71
CA GLU A 125 20.77 19.42 -21.49
C GLU A 125 20.41 18.07 -22.19
N GLY A 126 19.28 17.50 -21.84
CA GLY A 126 18.81 16.21 -22.37
C GLY A 126 18.97 15.02 -21.43
N GLU A 127 19.69 15.15 -20.32
CA GLU A 127 19.83 14.11 -19.29
C GLU A 127 18.74 14.18 -18.22
N ASN A 128 18.45 13.01 -17.61
CA ASN A 128 17.61 12.88 -16.40
C ASN A 128 16.22 13.52 -16.51
N ARG A 129 15.54 13.30 -17.62
CA ARG A 129 14.15 13.72 -17.84
C ARG A 129 13.19 12.67 -17.32
N PHE A 130 12.99 12.66 -16.01
CA PHE A 130 12.16 11.66 -15.33
C PHE A 130 11.03 12.32 -14.58
N SER A 131 9.82 11.74 -14.70
CA SER A 131 8.66 12.17 -13.93
C SER A 131 7.74 10.98 -13.65
N PRO A 132 6.80 11.10 -12.70
CA PRO A 132 5.78 10.09 -12.45
C PRO A 132 4.59 10.18 -13.42
N LEU A 133 4.74 10.76 -14.62
CA LEU A 133 3.65 11.04 -15.57
C LEU A 133 2.75 9.83 -15.84
N ASN A 134 3.33 8.64 -15.90
CA ASN A 134 2.60 7.41 -16.22
C ASN A 134 1.91 6.76 -15.00
N LEU A 135 2.08 7.31 -13.80
CA LEU A 135 1.36 6.90 -12.61
C LEU A 135 0.05 7.68 -12.52
N THR A 136 -1.08 7.00 -12.74
CA THR A 136 -2.41 7.63 -12.87
C THR A 136 -3.21 7.67 -11.59
N ALA A 137 -2.70 7.13 -10.49
CA ALA A 137 -3.36 7.09 -9.19
C ALA A 137 -2.57 7.90 -8.14
N ALA A 138 -3.30 8.54 -7.22
CA ALA A 138 -2.70 9.23 -6.08
C ALA A 138 -1.95 8.24 -5.17
N THR A 139 -0.79 8.67 -4.69
CA THR A 139 0.05 7.88 -3.79
C THR A 139 -0.34 8.08 -2.33
N LEU A 140 0.18 7.21 -1.46
CA LEU A 140 0.09 7.40 0.00
C LEU A 140 0.70 8.75 0.41
N GLY A 141 1.78 9.18 -0.24
CA GLY A 141 2.41 10.49 0.02
C GLY A 141 1.45 11.66 -0.26
N ASP A 142 0.74 11.60 -1.38
CA ASP A 142 -0.27 12.62 -1.73
C ASP A 142 -1.37 12.69 -0.68
N ARG A 143 -1.85 11.54 -0.20
CA ARG A 143 -2.90 11.45 0.83
C ARG A 143 -2.46 11.89 2.22
N LEU A 144 -1.19 11.76 2.55
CA LEU A 144 -0.65 12.23 3.82
C LEU A 144 -0.44 13.75 3.83
N HIS A 145 -0.30 14.35 2.66
CA HIS A 145 -0.13 15.79 2.50
C HIS A 145 -1.45 16.58 2.54
N GLU A 146 -2.59 15.92 2.27
CA GLU A 146 -3.94 16.47 2.45
C GLU A 146 -4.31 16.61 3.95
#